data_0ce5ea8f061f596d3370e1d9166cac10
#
_entry.id   0ce5ea8f061f596d3370e1d9166cac10
#
_cell.length_a   1.000
_cell.length_b   1.000
_cell.length_c   1.000
_cell.angle_alpha   90.00
_cell.angle_beta   90.00
_cell.angle_gamma   90.00
#
_symmetry.space_group_name_H-M   'P 1'
#
loop_
_entity.id
_entity.type
_entity.pdbx_description
1 polymer ?
#
loop_
_entity_poly.entity_id
_entity_poly.type
_entity_poly.pdbx_seq_one_letter_code
_entity_poly.pdbx_strand_id
1 'polypeptide(L)'
;SVPAKGASRRPFFWRSCMVGLCGRAPPRLAGVWKKGTMRVCCNESGPNQMTMERIAVYPGTFDPITNGHTDLVSRAARVFPKVIIAIAESPHKKPLFSLDERIGLARNQMAHLENVEVVGFSNLLVEFVQQIGATVIVRGLRAVSDFEYEFQLASMNRHLAPTVETLFLTPDEDYSFISSSLVKEIARLDGDVSEFVCEEVQQAMARRFEQLG
;
A
#
# COMPACT_ATOMS: atom_id res chain seq x y z
N SER A 1 -41.88 -38.12 18.18
CA SER A 1 -41.20 -38.79 17.08
C SER A 1 -41.51 -38.09 15.76
N VAL A 2 -40.58 -37.34 15.24
CA VAL A 2 -40.58 -36.78 13.88
C VAL A 2 -39.18 -36.92 13.32
N PRO A 3 -38.97 -37.49 12.16
CA PRO A 3 -37.64 -37.75 11.62
C PRO A 3 -37.07 -36.54 10.88
N ALA A 4 -35.76 -36.35 11.01
CA ALA A 4 -34.94 -35.38 10.32
C ALA A 4 -34.86 -35.67 8.80
N LYS A 5 -35.12 -34.70 7.96
CA LYS A 5 -34.80 -34.73 6.50
C LYS A 5 -33.53 -33.95 6.23
N GLY A 6 -32.57 -34.66 5.65
CA GLY A 6 -31.29 -34.13 5.23
C GLY A 6 -31.40 -33.10 4.12
N ALA A 7 -30.63 -32.03 4.25
CA ALA A 7 -30.42 -31.01 3.22
C ALA A 7 -29.14 -31.31 2.45
N SER A 8 -29.35 -31.77 1.20
CA SER A 8 -28.33 -31.95 0.18
C SER A 8 -27.75 -30.61 -0.24
N ARG A 9 -26.45 -30.39 -0.02
CA ARG A 9 -25.70 -29.25 -0.56
C ARG A 9 -25.41 -29.49 -2.04
N ARG A 10 -25.98 -28.68 -2.91
CA ARG A 10 -25.64 -28.63 -4.32
C ARG A 10 -24.49 -27.65 -4.54
N PRO A 11 -23.48 -27.94 -5.37
CA PRO A 11 -22.43 -27.02 -5.69
C PRO A 11 -22.91 -25.91 -6.63
N PHE A 12 -22.52 -24.68 -6.33
CA PHE A 12 -22.80 -23.48 -7.13
C PHE A 12 -21.98 -23.57 -8.43
N PHE A 13 -22.68 -23.78 -9.55
CA PHE A 13 -22.12 -23.72 -10.89
C PHE A 13 -22.13 -22.27 -11.37
N TRP A 14 -20.94 -21.68 -11.55
CA TRP A 14 -20.79 -20.44 -12.32
C TRP A 14 -20.96 -20.78 -13.80
N ARG A 15 -22.10 -20.46 -14.37
CA ARG A 15 -22.30 -20.44 -15.81
C ARG A 15 -21.94 -19.08 -16.37
N SER A 16 -20.94 -19.10 -17.24
CA SER A 16 -20.58 -18.05 -18.19
C SER A 16 -21.76 -17.32 -18.80
N CYS A 17 -21.74 -15.98 -18.74
CA CYS A 17 -22.33 -15.13 -19.76
C CYS A 17 -21.20 -14.55 -20.60
N MET A 18 -20.93 -15.17 -21.76
CA MET A 18 -20.26 -14.53 -22.87
C MET A 18 -21.25 -14.47 -24.02
N VAL A 19 -21.73 -13.30 -24.33
CA VAL A 19 -22.34 -12.98 -25.60
C VAL A 19 -21.60 -11.79 -26.20
N GLY A 20 -20.77 -12.07 -27.13
CA GLY A 20 -20.64 -11.65 -28.48
C GLY A 20 -20.38 -10.15 -28.73
N LEU A 21 -19.25 -9.89 -29.37
CA LEU A 21 -19.14 -9.02 -30.54
C LEU A 21 -17.63 -8.83 -30.86
N CYS A 22 -17.12 -9.52 -31.81
CA CYS A 22 -16.30 -8.97 -32.90
C CYS A 22 -15.67 -10.14 -33.68
N GLY A 23 -16.03 -10.22 -34.93
CA GLY A 23 -15.61 -11.27 -35.85
C GLY A 23 -14.14 -11.19 -36.24
N ARG A 24 -13.33 -12.04 -35.63
CA ARG A 24 -12.10 -12.61 -36.21
C ARG A 24 -11.94 -13.99 -35.61
N ALA A 25 -11.99 -15.01 -36.48
CA ALA A 25 -11.77 -16.39 -36.09
C ALA A 25 -10.35 -16.57 -35.50
N PRO A 26 -10.22 -17.29 -34.37
CA PRO A 26 -8.88 -17.63 -33.85
C PRO A 26 -8.18 -18.61 -34.80
N PRO A 27 -6.84 -18.58 -34.90
CA PRO A 27 -6.08 -19.52 -35.69
C PRO A 27 -6.33 -20.95 -35.17
N ARG A 28 -6.59 -21.91 -36.09
CA ARG A 28 -6.80 -23.31 -35.76
C ARG A 28 -5.56 -23.86 -35.07
N LEU A 29 -5.69 -24.21 -33.82
CA LEU A 29 -4.72 -25.02 -33.09
C LEU A 29 -4.89 -26.47 -33.59
N ALA A 30 -4.07 -26.88 -34.53
CA ALA A 30 -3.91 -28.28 -34.89
C ALA A 30 -3.01 -28.97 -33.87
N GLY A 31 -3.58 -29.45 -32.79
CA GLY A 31 -2.89 -30.24 -31.78
C GLY A 31 -3.18 -31.71 -31.98
N VAL A 32 -2.17 -32.49 -32.37
CA VAL A 32 -2.23 -33.96 -32.37
C VAL A 32 -2.03 -34.44 -30.94
N TRP A 33 -3.07 -34.99 -30.34
CA TRP A 33 -3.01 -35.65 -29.04
C TRP A 33 -2.26 -36.97 -29.13
N LYS A 34 -1.00 -37.03 -28.70
CA LYS A 34 -0.33 -38.30 -28.31
C LYS A 34 -0.28 -38.34 -26.77
N LYS A 35 -0.65 -39.51 -26.25
CA LYS A 35 -0.71 -39.79 -24.81
C LYS A 35 0.57 -39.37 -24.08
N GLY A 36 0.42 -38.49 -23.11
CA GLY A 36 1.27 -38.50 -21.90
C GLY A 36 2.36 -37.44 -21.76
N THR A 37 2.31 -36.23 -22.30
CA THR A 37 3.05 -35.08 -21.70
C THR A 37 2.69 -33.81 -22.46
N MET A 38 2.07 -32.86 -21.81
CA MET A 38 1.88 -31.52 -22.36
C MET A 38 3.19 -30.76 -22.23
N ARG A 39 3.99 -30.72 -23.28
CA ARG A 39 5.08 -29.73 -23.36
C ARG A 39 4.48 -28.42 -23.83
N VAL A 40 4.36 -27.49 -22.92
CA VAL A 40 4.16 -26.07 -23.26
C VAL A 40 5.48 -25.59 -23.88
N CYS A 41 5.53 -25.46 -25.21
CA CYS A 41 6.63 -24.78 -25.86
C CYS A 41 6.52 -23.29 -25.52
N CYS A 42 7.19 -22.87 -24.46
CA CYS A 42 7.49 -21.45 -24.25
C CYS A 42 8.46 -21.07 -25.37
N ASN A 43 8.00 -20.25 -26.30
CA ASN A 43 8.86 -19.66 -27.32
C ASN A 43 9.80 -18.66 -26.63
N GLU A 44 11.05 -19.04 -26.41
CA GLU A 44 12.10 -18.22 -25.79
C GLU A 44 12.64 -17.16 -26.77
N SER A 45 11.79 -16.31 -27.29
CA SER A 45 12.25 -15.11 -28.03
C SER A 45 11.16 -14.03 -27.98
N GLY A 46 10.81 -13.63 -26.76
CA GLY A 46 10.14 -12.35 -26.54
C GLY A 46 11.19 -11.23 -26.46
N PRO A 47 10.89 -10.00 -26.96
CA PRO A 47 11.78 -8.88 -26.79
C PRO A 47 12.09 -8.69 -25.31
N ASN A 48 13.35 -8.44 -25.02
CA ASN A 48 13.87 -8.04 -23.72
C ASN A 48 12.92 -7.01 -23.08
N GLN A 49 11.93 -7.47 -22.33
CA GLN A 49 11.17 -6.61 -21.43
C GLN A 49 12.19 -6.18 -20.39
N MET A 50 12.77 -5.01 -20.62
CA MET A 50 13.35 -4.26 -19.51
C MET A 50 12.30 -4.32 -18.41
N THR A 51 12.56 -5.12 -17.40
CA THR A 51 11.76 -5.13 -16.17
C THR A 51 11.92 -3.75 -15.59
N MET A 52 11.03 -2.84 -15.96
CA MET A 52 10.91 -1.56 -15.26
C MET A 52 10.69 -1.94 -13.81
N GLU A 53 11.70 -1.71 -13.00
CA GLU A 53 11.58 -1.93 -11.55
C GLU A 53 10.37 -1.12 -11.08
N ARG A 54 9.32 -1.82 -10.67
CA ARG A 54 8.09 -1.17 -10.23
C ARG A 54 8.33 -0.54 -8.87
N ILE A 55 8.62 0.75 -8.87
CA ILE A 55 8.76 1.55 -7.66
C ILE A 55 7.37 1.87 -7.13
N ALA A 56 7.12 1.51 -5.87
CA ALA A 56 5.91 1.90 -5.16
C ALA A 56 6.21 3.06 -4.20
N VAL A 57 5.34 4.06 -4.18
CA VAL A 57 5.44 5.22 -3.28
C VAL A 57 4.36 5.11 -2.22
N TYR A 58 4.75 5.17 -0.96
CA TYR A 58 3.83 5.25 0.17
C TYR A 58 3.89 6.67 0.77
N PRO A 59 2.95 7.55 0.37
CA PRO A 59 2.96 8.94 0.80
C PRO A 59 2.20 9.13 2.12
N GLY A 60 2.71 10.03 2.95
CA GLY A 60 2.05 10.42 4.19
C GLY A 60 2.72 11.60 4.87
N THR A 61 2.13 12.07 5.98
CA THR A 61 2.76 13.09 6.84
C THR A 61 3.71 12.45 7.84
N PHE A 62 3.39 11.24 8.33
CA PHE A 62 4.17 10.45 9.29
C PHE A 62 4.59 11.27 10.52
N ASP A 63 3.64 11.88 11.16
CA ASP A 63 3.85 12.79 12.30
C ASP A 63 3.13 12.29 13.58
N PRO A 64 3.73 11.30 14.27
CA PRO A 64 4.88 10.50 13.89
C PRO A 64 4.53 9.27 13.01
N ILE A 65 5.57 8.54 12.59
CA ILE A 65 5.41 7.18 12.06
C ILE A 65 4.91 6.25 13.17
N THR A 66 4.00 5.30 12.84
CA THR A 66 3.39 4.35 13.79
C THR A 66 3.60 2.92 13.34
N ASN A 67 3.36 1.95 14.24
CA ASN A 67 3.45 0.53 13.93
C ASN A 67 2.52 0.11 12.77
N GLY A 68 1.36 0.76 12.62
CA GLY A 68 0.49 0.55 11.47
C GLY A 68 1.11 1.00 10.14
N HIS A 69 1.90 2.09 10.14
CA HIS A 69 2.64 2.48 8.94
C HIS A 69 3.75 1.47 8.62
N THR A 70 4.45 1.00 9.64
CA THR A 70 5.53 0.00 9.50
C THR A 70 5.02 -1.32 8.94
N ASP A 71 3.87 -1.80 9.40
CA ASP A 71 3.22 -2.99 8.86
C ASP A 71 2.95 -2.85 7.35
N LEU A 72 2.28 -1.76 6.96
CA LEU A 72 1.97 -1.51 5.55
C LEU A 72 3.22 -1.44 4.67
N VAL A 73 4.27 -0.75 5.13
CA VAL A 73 5.56 -0.66 4.39
C VAL A 73 6.22 -2.03 4.28
N SER A 74 6.27 -2.79 5.37
CA SER A 74 6.86 -4.14 5.38
C SER A 74 6.16 -5.08 4.43
N ARG A 75 4.84 -4.98 4.31
CA ARG A 75 4.04 -5.76 3.36
C ARG A 75 4.20 -5.28 1.94
N ALA A 76 4.25 -3.98 1.70
CA ALA A 76 4.56 -3.42 0.39
C ALA A 76 5.96 -3.84 -0.08
N ALA A 77 6.96 -3.85 0.79
CA ALA A 77 8.33 -4.27 0.50
C ALA A 77 8.46 -5.75 0.09
N ARG A 78 7.51 -6.61 0.46
CA ARG A 78 7.44 -8.00 -0.02
C ARG A 78 6.88 -8.12 -1.45
N VAL A 79 6.11 -7.13 -1.90
CA VAL A 79 5.41 -7.14 -3.19
C VAL A 79 6.17 -6.37 -4.25
N PHE A 80 6.83 -5.28 -3.86
CA PHE A 80 7.51 -4.37 -4.77
C PHE A 80 9.03 -4.48 -4.61
N PRO A 81 9.79 -4.47 -5.70
CA PRO A 81 11.25 -4.51 -5.66
C PRO A 81 11.85 -3.25 -5.01
N LYS A 82 11.15 -2.12 -5.04
CA LYS A 82 11.52 -0.88 -4.37
C LYS A 82 10.29 -0.17 -3.83
N VAL A 83 10.36 0.28 -2.56
CA VAL A 83 9.33 1.10 -1.91
C VAL A 83 9.95 2.41 -1.44
N ILE A 84 9.29 3.52 -1.72
CA ILE A 84 9.69 4.84 -1.26
C ILE A 84 8.64 5.38 -0.30
N ILE A 85 9.01 5.60 0.96
CA ILE A 85 8.20 6.34 1.91
C ILE A 85 8.39 7.82 1.59
N ALA A 86 7.33 8.46 1.10
CA ALA A 86 7.34 9.86 0.72
C ALA A 86 6.71 10.71 1.83
N ILE A 87 7.53 11.46 2.55
CA ILE A 87 7.08 12.29 3.67
C ILE A 87 6.76 13.69 3.18
N ALA A 88 5.47 14.05 3.23
CA ALA A 88 5.01 15.38 2.84
C ALA A 88 5.40 16.43 3.88
N GLU A 89 5.90 17.58 3.43
CA GLU A 89 6.23 18.70 4.31
C GLU A 89 5.02 19.18 5.10
N SER A 90 3.86 19.35 4.43
CA SER A 90 2.53 19.64 5.01
C SER A 90 2.51 20.77 6.06
N PRO A 91 3.02 21.98 5.78
CA PRO A 91 3.13 23.07 6.78
C PRO A 91 1.77 23.50 7.34
N HIS A 92 0.71 23.39 6.55
CA HIS A 92 -0.66 23.73 6.97
C HIS A 92 -1.21 22.83 8.09
N LYS A 93 -0.67 21.60 8.24
CA LYS A 93 -1.06 20.67 9.30
C LYS A 93 -0.36 20.94 10.64
N LYS A 94 0.59 21.89 10.69
CA LYS A 94 1.41 22.19 11.87
C LYS A 94 1.93 20.91 12.55
N PRO A 95 2.76 20.14 11.87
CA PRO A 95 3.23 18.87 12.41
C PRO A 95 4.02 19.05 13.70
N LEU A 96 3.99 18.05 14.58
CA LEU A 96 4.73 18.05 15.85
C LEU A 96 6.25 18.02 15.62
N PHE A 97 6.68 17.28 14.59
CA PHE A 97 8.07 17.13 14.21
C PHE A 97 8.36 17.85 12.89
N SER A 98 9.55 18.43 12.76
CA SER A 98 10.04 18.95 11.50
C SER A 98 10.11 17.86 10.42
N LEU A 99 10.24 18.26 9.15
CA LEU A 99 10.38 17.28 8.06
C LEU A 99 11.60 16.36 8.26
N ASP A 100 12.73 16.93 8.64
CA ASP A 100 13.98 16.16 8.85
C ASP A 100 13.87 15.19 10.02
N GLU A 101 13.22 15.58 11.13
CA GLU A 101 12.97 14.66 12.25
C GLU A 101 12.08 13.49 11.83
N ARG A 102 11.00 13.75 11.09
CA ARG A 102 10.10 12.69 10.58
C ARG A 102 10.82 11.74 9.63
N ILE A 103 11.70 12.27 8.77
CA ILE A 103 12.54 11.47 7.88
C ILE A 103 13.51 10.61 8.71
N GLY A 104 14.17 11.19 9.71
CA GLY A 104 15.08 10.46 10.59
C GLY A 104 14.41 9.30 11.31
N LEU A 105 13.28 9.56 11.98
CA LEU A 105 12.50 8.53 12.68
C LEU A 105 12.03 7.42 11.74
N ALA A 106 11.56 7.77 10.55
CA ALA A 106 11.12 6.78 9.58
C ALA A 106 12.28 5.94 9.03
N ARG A 107 13.44 6.54 8.75
CA ARG A 107 14.64 5.81 8.30
C ARG A 107 15.13 4.81 9.33
N ASN A 108 15.21 5.22 10.58
CA ASN A 108 15.68 4.35 11.65
C ASN A 108 14.75 3.15 11.81
N GLN A 109 13.44 3.37 11.77
CA GLN A 109 12.45 2.32 11.89
C GLN A 109 12.46 1.34 10.70
N MET A 110 12.78 1.82 9.50
CA MET A 110 12.83 1.01 8.28
C MET A 110 14.22 0.45 7.97
N ALA A 111 15.25 0.69 8.79
CA ALA A 111 16.63 0.32 8.51
C ALA A 111 16.85 -1.19 8.26
N HIS A 112 15.93 -2.04 8.71
CA HIS A 112 15.96 -3.49 8.50
C HIS A 112 15.42 -3.91 7.11
N LEU A 113 14.88 -2.99 6.31
CA LEU A 113 14.31 -3.26 4.97
C LEU A 113 15.23 -2.65 3.89
N GLU A 114 16.00 -3.49 3.19
CA GLU A 114 17.00 -3.06 2.21
C GLU A 114 16.40 -2.37 0.97
N ASN A 115 15.15 -2.70 0.63
CA ASN A 115 14.45 -2.16 -0.55
C ASN A 115 13.51 -0.99 -0.21
N VAL A 116 13.65 -0.39 0.98
CA VAL A 116 12.85 0.76 1.41
C VAL A 116 13.73 2.01 1.52
N GLU A 117 13.29 3.09 0.89
CA GLU A 117 13.93 4.40 0.94
C GLU A 117 12.97 5.43 1.54
N VAL A 118 13.48 6.40 2.32
CA VAL A 118 12.68 7.48 2.92
C VAL A 118 13.12 8.82 2.36
N VAL A 119 12.17 9.54 1.75
CA VAL A 119 12.41 10.83 1.07
C VAL A 119 11.35 11.85 1.48
N GLY A 120 11.76 13.09 1.71
CA GLY A 120 10.83 14.22 1.89
C GLY A 120 10.43 14.84 0.56
N PHE A 121 9.20 15.39 0.47
CA PHE A 121 8.75 16.15 -0.69
C PHE A 121 7.82 17.30 -0.28
N SER A 122 7.76 18.36 -1.11
CA SER A 122 6.95 19.57 -0.86
C SER A 122 6.04 19.97 -2.02
N ASN A 123 6.21 19.31 -3.19
CA ASN A 123 5.39 19.54 -4.39
C ASN A 123 4.15 18.63 -4.43
N LEU A 124 3.41 18.67 -5.53
CA LEU A 124 2.26 17.80 -5.75
C LEU A 124 2.68 16.33 -5.80
N LEU A 125 1.96 15.46 -5.10
CA LEU A 125 2.30 14.03 -4.99
C LEU A 125 2.54 13.35 -6.35
N VAL A 126 1.65 13.56 -7.31
CA VAL A 126 1.77 12.92 -8.63
C VAL A 126 2.98 13.43 -9.41
N GLU A 127 3.37 14.69 -9.26
CA GLU A 127 4.60 15.26 -9.84
C GLU A 127 5.83 14.60 -9.21
N PHE A 128 5.85 14.49 -7.89
CA PHE A 128 6.92 13.78 -7.18
C PHE A 128 7.06 12.33 -7.66
N VAL A 129 5.94 11.59 -7.75
CA VAL A 129 5.89 10.20 -8.22
C VAL A 129 6.47 10.07 -9.63
N GLN A 130 6.09 10.98 -10.54
CA GLN A 130 6.62 11.00 -11.92
C GLN A 130 8.11 11.35 -11.96
N GLN A 131 8.57 12.32 -11.16
CA GLN A 131 9.98 12.75 -11.10
C GLN A 131 10.92 11.60 -10.71
N ILE A 132 10.46 10.71 -9.81
CA ILE A 132 11.26 9.55 -9.38
C ILE A 132 11.03 8.30 -10.25
N GLY A 133 10.26 8.41 -11.33
CA GLY A 133 9.96 7.31 -12.24
C GLY A 133 9.07 6.21 -11.65
N ALA A 134 8.34 6.50 -10.57
CA ALA A 134 7.40 5.56 -9.98
C ALA A 134 6.06 5.58 -10.73
N THR A 135 5.36 4.45 -10.68
CA THR A 135 4.04 4.29 -11.34
C THR A 135 2.96 3.79 -10.38
N VAL A 136 3.31 3.53 -9.13
CA VAL A 136 2.39 2.99 -8.13
C VAL A 136 2.40 3.86 -6.88
N ILE A 137 1.23 4.28 -6.43
CA ILE A 137 1.01 4.87 -5.11
C ILE A 137 0.34 3.81 -4.24
N VAL A 138 0.91 3.54 -3.07
CA VAL A 138 0.32 2.66 -2.06
C VAL A 138 -0.36 3.51 -1.00
N ARG A 139 -1.58 3.15 -0.62
CA ARG A 139 -2.34 3.82 0.44
C ARG A 139 -2.88 2.79 1.44
N GLY A 140 -2.90 3.14 2.71
CA GLY A 140 -3.53 2.33 3.74
C GLY A 140 -5.02 2.67 3.89
N LEU A 141 -5.89 1.65 3.93
CA LEU A 141 -7.31 1.80 4.26
C LEU A 141 -7.58 1.15 5.61
N ARG A 142 -7.86 1.94 6.63
CA ARG A 142 -8.09 1.46 8.00
C ARG A 142 -9.56 1.22 8.31
N ALA A 143 -10.43 2.10 7.81
CA ALA A 143 -11.86 2.05 8.07
C ALA A 143 -12.67 2.45 6.84
N VAL A 144 -13.96 2.11 6.85
CA VAL A 144 -14.90 2.51 5.79
C VAL A 144 -14.97 4.04 5.64
N SER A 145 -14.82 4.78 6.74
CA SER A 145 -14.79 6.25 6.72
C SER A 145 -13.62 6.84 5.92
N ASP A 146 -12.49 6.13 5.87
CA ASP A 146 -11.32 6.59 5.12
C ASP A 146 -11.48 6.33 3.61
N PHE A 147 -12.29 5.32 3.25
CA PHE A 147 -12.42 4.84 1.87
C PHE A 147 -12.89 5.92 0.90
N GLU A 148 -13.92 6.65 1.25
CA GLU A 148 -14.48 7.67 0.35
C GLU A 148 -13.45 8.75 0.01
N TYR A 149 -12.76 9.25 1.02
CA TYR A 149 -11.71 10.26 0.82
C TYR A 149 -10.53 9.73 0.02
N GLU A 150 -10.04 8.54 0.35
CA GLU A 150 -8.91 7.90 -0.36
C GLU A 150 -9.29 7.55 -1.80
N PHE A 151 -10.53 7.14 -2.05
CA PHE A 151 -11.04 6.89 -3.40
C PHE A 151 -11.11 8.17 -4.24
N GLN A 152 -11.55 9.30 -3.65
CA GLN A 152 -11.54 10.59 -4.32
C GLN A 152 -10.10 11.03 -4.66
N LEU A 153 -9.15 10.86 -3.74
CA LEU A 153 -7.74 11.15 -3.99
C LEU A 153 -7.17 10.27 -5.11
N ALA A 154 -7.45 8.97 -5.11
CA ALA A 154 -7.00 8.06 -6.16
C ALA A 154 -7.55 8.44 -7.54
N SER A 155 -8.83 8.82 -7.60
CA SER A 155 -9.48 9.29 -8.83
C SER A 155 -8.85 10.59 -9.34
N MET A 156 -8.54 11.52 -8.44
CA MET A 156 -7.87 12.77 -8.79
C MET A 156 -6.43 12.52 -9.26
N ASN A 157 -5.68 11.66 -8.56
CA ASN A 157 -4.32 11.29 -8.96
C ASN A 157 -4.30 10.68 -10.37
N ARG A 158 -5.24 9.78 -10.69
CA ARG A 158 -5.35 9.17 -12.02
C ARG A 158 -5.70 10.21 -13.09
N HIS A 159 -6.54 11.19 -12.77
CA HIS A 159 -6.86 12.29 -13.70
C HIS A 159 -5.63 13.16 -14.02
N LEU A 160 -4.83 13.48 -13.00
CA LEU A 160 -3.64 14.32 -13.13
C LEU A 160 -2.44 13.57 -13.74
N ALA A 161 -2.32 12.27 -13.47
CA ALA A 161 -1.23 11.41 -13.95
C ALA A 161 -1.77 10.03 -14.36
N PRO A 162 -2.29 9.86 -15.59
CA PRO A 162 -2.93 8.62 -16.04
C PRO A 162 -2.03 7.38 -16.03
N THR A 163 -0.72 7.55 -15.93
CA THR A 163 0.27 6.45 -15.85
C THR A 163 0.52 5.98 -14.42
N VAL A 164 -0.04 6.66 -13.42
CA VAL A 164 0.14 6.35 -12.00
C VAL A 164 -1.10 5.67 -11.47
N GLU A 165 -0.95 4.47 -10.92
CA GLU A 165 -2.04 3.71 -10.30
C GLU A 165 -1.97 3.79 -8.77
N THR A 166 -3.13 3.80 -8.12
CA THR A 166 -3.22 3.76 -6.66
C THR A 166 -3.69 2.38 -6.21
N LEU A 167 -2.91 1.77 -5.33
CA LEU A 167 -3.23 0.49 -4.70
C LEU A 167 -3.53 0.69 -3.22
N PHE A 168 -4.56 0.01 -2.74
CA PHE A 168 -4.95 0.06 -1.35
C PHE A 168 -4.53 -1.20 -0.61
N LEU A 169 -3.89 -1.04 0.54
CA LEU A 169 -3.59 -2.11 1.48
C LEU A 169 -4.38 -1.88 2.77
N THR A 170 -4.96 -2.93 3.31
CA THR A 170 -5.54 -2.90 4.65
C THR A 170 -4.44 -3.14 5.68
N PRO A 171 -4.36 -2.40 6.78
CA PRO A 171 -3.45 -2.71 7.87
C PRO A 171 -3.86 -4.03 8.54
N ASP A 172 -2.98 -4.55 9.39
CA ASP A 172 -3.33 -5.62 10.32
C ASP A 172 -4.47 -5.16 11.24
N GLU A 173 -5.27 -6.11 11.74
CA GLU A 173 -6.41 -5.83 12.61
C GLU A 173 -6.00 -5.07 13.87
N ASP A 174 -4.82 -5.40 14.43
CA ASP A 174 -4.25 -4.76 15.62
C ASP A 174 -3.88 -3.30 15.40
N TYR A 175 -3.72 -2.85 14.14
CA TYR A 175 -3.32 -1.48 13.78
C TYR A 175 -4.42 -0.68 13.09
N SER A 176 -5.60 -1.26 12.88
CA SER A 176 -6.68 -0.64 12.10
C SER A 176 -7.22 0.65 12.74
N PHE A 177 -7.17 0.76 14.06
CA PHE A 177 -7.63 1.93 14.81
C PHE A 177 -6.55 2.98 15.08
N ILE A 178 -5.28 2.69 14.75
CA ILE A 178 -4.15 3.58 15.04
C ILE A 178 -4.10 4.74 14.06
N SER A 179 -3.99 5.97 14.56
CA SER A 179 -3.65 7.14 13.77
C SER A 179 -2.58 7.97 14.49
N SER A 180 -1.70 8.63 13.72
CA SER A 180 -0.69 9.53 14.30
C SER A 180 -1.30 10.64 15.15
N SER A 181 -2.50 11.13 14.79
CA SER A 181 -3.19 12.17 15.57
C SER A 181 -3.62 11.65 16.93
N LEU A 182 -4.24 10.46 16.97
CA LEU A 182 -4.67 9.83 18.22
C LEU A 182 -3.47 9.49 19.12
N VAL A 183 -2.40 8.97 18.54
CA VAL A 183 -1.15 8.66 19.28
C VAL A 183 -0.57 9.94 19.92
N LYS A 184 -0.52 11.05 19.18
CA LYS A 184 -0.08 12.34 19.74
C LYS A 184 -0.97 12.84 20.86
N GLU A 185 -2.27 12.67 20.73
CA GLU A 185 -3.24 13.09 21.76
C GLU A 185 -3.06 12.31 23.06
N ILE A 186 -2.92 10.97 22.94
CA ILE A 186 -2.66 10.10 24.10
C ILE A 186 -1.33 10.49 24.78
N ALA A 187 -0.25 10.60 23.99
CA ALA A 187 1.07 10.92 24.52
C ALA A 187 1.14 12.32 25.16
N ARG A 188 0.36 13.30 24.67
CA ARG A 188 0.26 14.64 25.28
C ARG A 188 -0.36 14.62 26.67
N LEU A 189 -1.18 13.62 26.95
CA LEU A 189 -1.85 13.41 28.23
C LEU A 189 -1.12 12.36 29.10
N ASP A 190 0.16 12.13 28.82
CA ASP A 190 1.03 11.15 29.51
C ASP A 190 0.50 9.71 29.47
N GLY A 191 -0.34 9.38 28.47
CA GLY A 191 -0.81 8.03 28.22
C GLY A 191 0.26 7.17 27.58
N ASP A 192 0.21 5.84 27.85
CA ASP A 192 1.11 4.86 27.25
C ASP A 192 0.80 4.67 25.77
N VAL A 193 1.83 4.84 24.92
CA VAL A 193 1.76 4.68 23.47
C VAL A 193 2.73 3.61 22.95
N SER A 194 3.32 2.80 23.84
CA SER A 194 4.33 1.80 23.51
C SER A 194 3.85 0.74 22.52
N GLU A 195 2.56 0.42 22.51
CA GLU A 195 1.97 -0.53 21.57
C GLU A 195 1.79 0.07 20.15
N PHE A 196 1.79 1.39 20.02
CA PHE A 196 1.43 2.07 18.78
C PHE A 196 2.64 2.60 18.00
N VAL A 197 3.77 2.83 18.69
CA VAL A 197 5.00 3.38 18.11
C VAL A 197 6.23 2.70 18.70
N CYS A 198 7.34 2.74 17.97
CA CYS A 198 8.61 2.24 18.52
C CYS A 198 9.14 3.14 19.66
N GLU A 199 10.03 2.60 20.47
CA GLU A 199 10.63 3.29 21.62
C GLU A 199 11.27 4.63 21.25
N GLU A 200 11.98 4.71 20.13
CA GLU A 200 12.62 5.94 19.66
C GLU A 200 11.58 7.06 19.39
N VAL A 201 10.46 6.71 18.76
CA VAL A 201 9.35 7.66 18.50
C VAL A 201 8.70 8.08 19.81
N GLN A 202 8.48 7.16 20.74
CA GLN A 202 7.94 7.47 22.07
C GLN A 202 8.83 8.47 22.80
N GLN A 203 10.12 8.22 22.87
CA GLN A 203 11.09 9.12 23.49
C GLN A 203 11.17 10.49 22.80
N ALA A 204 11.07 10.52 21.47
CA ALA A 204 11.05 11.78 20.72
C ALA A 204 9.80 12.62 21.04
N MET A 205 8.62 11.97 21.14
CA MET A 205 7.40 12.65 21.55
C MET A 205 7.47 13.20 22.97
N ALA A 206 7.95 12.40 23.93
CA ALA A 206 8.11 12.83 25.32
C ALA A 206 8.98 14.10 25.41
N ARG A 207 10.19 14.07 24.82
CA ARG A 207 11.08 15.24 24.75
C ARG A 207 10.42 16.46 24.12
N ARG A 208 9.62 16.26 23.08
CA ARG A 208 8.95 17.35 22.36
C ARG A 208 7.83 17.97 23.21
N PHE A 209 7.05 17.17 23.93
CA PHE A 209 6.00 17.70 24.80
C PHE A 209 6.56 18.41 26.03
N GLU A 210 7.66 17.94 26.62
CA GLU A 210 8.38 18.65 27.68
C GLU A 210 8.87 20.07 27.24
N GLN A 211 9.23 20.23 25.95
CA GLN A 211 9.66 21.52 25.40
C GLN A 211 8.50 22.49 25.13
N LEU A 212 7.29 21.98 24.99
CA LEU A 212 6.09 22.74 24.62
C LEU A 212 5.24 23.14 25.86
N GLY A 213 5.40 22.43 26.97
CA GLY A 213 4.71 22.69 28.25
C GLY A 213 5.39 23.73 29.05
#